data_6284859eacfe1f93d3367a333679b022
#
_entry.id   6284859eacfe1f93d3367a333679b022
#
_cell.length_a   1.000
_cell.length_b   1.000
_cell.length_c   1.000
_cell.angle_alpha   90.00
_cell.angle_beta   90.00
_cell.angle_gamma   90.00
#
_symmetry.space_group_name_H-M   'P 1'
#
loop_
_entity.id
_entity.type
_entity.pdbx_description
1 polymer ?
#
loop_
_entity_poly.entity_id
_entity_poly.type
_entity_poly.pdbx_seq_one_letter_code
_entity_poly.pdbx_strand_id
1 'polypeptide(L)'
;MSTSTDTIAGTDTAVAVADLTVRFSSKRGEVTALHDVDLRVRRGEFVSIVGPSGCGKSTLLKVVAGLTDPSGGSVELGGAPVRGPQRNIGYVFQRAALLEWRTVRKNILLQAEMRGMNKRAAAAECARLIEMTGLSGFEDALPHELSGGMQQRVSLCRALLHEPEVLLMDEPFGALDALTRERMNVELHRIWRETGTTVLLVTHSVAEAVYLANRVVVMSPRPGRIIELLDVDLPAHRNYATTMETPEFITVANRVRDLLGAVAQAD
;
A
#
# COMPACT_ATOMS: atom_id res chain seq x y z
N MET A 1 -23.63 10.24 24.85
CA MET A 1 -22.18 10.25 24.61
C MET A 1 -22.01 10.43 23.12
N SER A 2 -21.61 11.63 22.74
CA SER A 2 -21.68 12.10 21.33
C SER A 2 -20.60 11.45 20.48
N THR A 3 -21.01 10.70 19.47
CA THR A 3 -20.16 10.32 18.34
C THR A 3 -19.98 11.54 17.46
N SER A 4 -18.79 12.14 17.52
CA SER A 4 -18.40 13.20 16.60
C SER A 4 -18.25 12.61 15.19
N THR A 5 -19.26 12.79 14.39
CA THR A 5 -19.19 12.54 12.94
C THR A 5 -18.47 13.73 12.33
N ASP A 6 -17.14 13.62 12.20
CA ASP A 6 -16.35 14.61 11.47
C ASP A 6 -16.76 14.57 9.99
N THR A 7 -17.59 15.54 9.62
CA THR A 7 -17.93 15.84 8.22
C THR A 7 -16.73 16.53 7.58
N ILE A 8 -15.73 15.74 7.15
CA ILE A 8 -14.61 16.25 6.35
C ILE A 8 -15.16 16.53 4.96
N ALA A 9 -15.11 17.79 4.56
CA ALA A 9 -15.55 18.27 3.25
C ALA A 9 -14.87 17.48 2.11
N GLY A 10 -15.64 17.11 1.09
CA GLY A 10 -15.29 16.11 0.07
C GLY A 10 -14.14 16.44 -0.91
N THR A 11 -13.31 17.46 -0.67
CA THR A 11 -12.21 17.85 -1.58
C THR A 11 -10.83 17.27 -1.22
N ASP A 12 -10.65 16.76 -0.01
CA ASP A 12 -9.34 16.26 0.49
C ASP A 12 -9.25 14.72 0.55
N THR A 13 -10.30 14.00 0.17
CA THR A 13 -10.34 12.54 0.23
C THR A 13 -9.81 11.94 -1.07
N ALA A 14 -8.75 11.11 -0.96
CA ALA A 14 -8.20 10.34 -2.08
C ALA A 14 -8.94 9.02 -2.28
N VAL A 15 -9.23 8.30 -1.18
CA VAL A 15 -9.95 7.02 -1.20
C VAL A 15 -11.08 7.08 -0.17
N ALA A 16 -12.30 6.78 -0.60
CA ALA A 16 -13.45 6.58 0.29
C ALA A 16 -14.02 5.18 0.07
N VAL A 17 -14.16 4.44 1.15
CA VAL A 17 -14.80 3.12 1.21
C VAL A 17 -15.96 3.24 2.16
N ALA A 18 -17.17 2.85 1.75
CA ALA A 18 -18.39 2.94 2.54
C ALA A 18 -19.16 1.62 2.51
N ASP A 19 -19.46 1.07 3.69
CA ASP A 19 -20.23 -0.16 3.95
C ASP A 19 -19.73 -1.35 3.08
N LEU A 20 -18.42 -1.42 2.80
CA LEU A 20 -17.87 -2.36 1.84
C LEU A 20 -18.01 -3.80 2.32
N THR A 21 -18.72 -4.59 1.53
CA THR A 21 -18.84 -6.04 1.72
C THR A 21 -18.36 -6.78 0.45
N VAL A 22 -17.53 -7.82 0.65
CA VAL A 22 -17.04 -8.67 -0.45
C VAL A 22 -17.28 -10.13 -0.12
N ARG A 23 -17.98 -10.83 -1.01
CA ARG A 23 -18.29 -12.24 -0.93
C ARG A 23 -17.75 -12.97 -2.16
N PHE A 24 -17.17 -14.12 -1.93
CA PHE A 24 -16.71 -15.02 -3.00
C PHE A 24 -17.54 -16.30 -2.98
N SER A 25 -18.13 -16.62 -4.12
CA SER A 25 -18.84 -17.89 -4.30
C SER A 25 -17.91 -18.95 -4.88
N SER A 26 -17.91 -20.13 -4.29
CA SER A 26 -17.15 -21.28 -4.77
C SER A 26 -18.02 -22.55 -4.74
N LYS A 27 -17.53 -23.63 -5.35
CA LYS A 27 -18.19 -24.95 -5.24
C LYS A 27 -18.33 -25.47 -3.80
N ARG A 28 -17.57 -24.90 -2.85
CA ARG A 28 -17.58 -25.27 -1.42
C ARG A 28 -18.45 -24.35 -0.57
N GLY A 29 -19.15 -23.39 -1.19
CA GLY A 29 -20.01 -22.42 -0.51
C GLY A 29 -19.56 -20.98 -0.72
N GLU A 30 -20.28 -20.07 -0.08
CA GLU A 30 -20.02 -18.63 -0.08
C GLU A 30 -19.07 -18.27 1.09
N VAL A 31 -18.10 -17.44 0.82
CA VAL A 31 -17.14 -16.94 1.83
C VAL A 31 -17.17 -15.43 1.82
N THR A 32 -17.55 -14.82 2.95
CA THR A 32 -17.44 -13.37 3.15
C THR A 32 -16.00 -13.03 3.53
N ALA A 33 -15.33 -12.30 2.65
CA ALA A 33 -13.95 -11.86 2.87
C ALA A 33 -13.90 -10.54 3.67
N LEU A 34 -14.76 -9.58 3.31
CA LEU A 34 -14.90 -8.28 3.96
C LEU A 34 -16.36 -8.05 4.32
N HIS A 35 -16.63 -7.39 5.44
CA HIS A 35 -17.98 -7.08 5.90
C HIS A 35 -18.01 -5.73 6.60
N ASP A 36 -18.85 -4.81 6.10
CA ASP A 36 -19.08 -3.46 6.64
C ASP A 36 -17.75 -2.73 6.91
N VAL A 37 -16.93 -2.56 5.87
CA VAL A 37 -15.66 -1.85 5.98
C VAL A 37 -15.86 -0.41 5.55
N ASP A 38 -15.57 0.53 6.47
CA ASP A 38 -15.56 1.96 6.25
C ASP A 38 -14.14 2.50 6.40
N LEU A 39 -13.62 3.19 5.36
CA LEU A 39 -12.29 3.78 5.39
C LEU A 39 -12.25 5.05 4.55
N ARG A 40 -11.71 6.12 5.12
CA ARG A 40 -11.39 7.35 4.38
C ARG A 40 -9.91 7.64 4.47
N VAL A 41 -9.28 7.88 3.33
CA VAL A 41 -7.86 8.22 3.20
C VAL A 41 -7.73 9.59 2.56
N ARG A 42 -6.99 10.48 3.20
CA ARG A 42 -6.76 11.83 2.71
C ARG A 42 -5.72 11.83 1.59
N ARG A 43 -5.73 12.86 0.76
CA ARG A 43 -4.67 13.05 -0.25
C ARG A 43 -3.31 13.20 0.43
N GLY A 44 -2.29 12.54 -0.11
CA GLY A 44 -0.93 12.54 0.42
C GLY A 44 -0.74 11.76 1.72
N GLU A 45 -1.78 11.11 2.24
CA GLU A 45 -1.69 10.34 3.47
C GLU A 45 -1.08 8.96 3.22
N PHE A 46 -0.29 8.49 4.18
CA PHE A 46 0.20 7.11 4.23
C PHE A 46 -0.61 6.31 5.25
N VAL A 47 -1.39 5.35 4.79
CA VAL A 47 -2.19 4.46 5.63
C VAL A 47 -1.65 3.03 5.52
N SER A 48 -1.29 2.44 6.67
CA SER A 48 -0.91 1.02 6.74
C SER A 48 -2.08 0.19 7.25
N ILE A 49 -2.26 -1.00 6.67
CA ILE A 49 -3.34 -1.93 7.00
C ILE A 49 -2.69 -3.21 7.53
N VAL A 50 -2.99 -3.55 8.78
CA VAL A 50 -2.50 -4.76 9.44
C VAL A 50 -3.66 -5.65 9.87
N GLY A 51 -3.40 -6.94 10.04
CA GLY A 51 -4.40 -7.92 10.46
C GLY A 51 -3.94 -9.34 10.20
N PRO A 52 -4.65 -10.37 10.72
CA PRO A 52 -4.33 -11.77 10.51
C PRO A 52 -4.25 -12.16 9.03
N SER A 53 -3.54 -13.27 8.76
CA SER A 53 -3.49 -13.81 7.39
C SER A 53 -4.89 -14.23 6.93
N GLY A 54 -5.22 -13.89 5.68
CA GLY A 54 -6.53 -14.24 5.11
C GLY A 54 -7.73 -13.40 5.59
N CYS A 55 -7.53 -12.34 6.37
CA CYS A 55 -8.62 -11.48 6.84
C CYS A 55 -9.21 -10.54 5.78
N GLY A 56 -8.64 -10.46 4.57
CA GLY A 56 -9.20 -9.66 3.48
C GLY A 56 -8.41 -8.41 3.09
N LYS A 57 -7.23 -8.14 3.68
CA LYS A 57 -6.40 -6.95 3.36
C LYS A 57 -6.12 -6.76 1.87
N SER A 58 -5.61 -7.82 1.22
CA SER A 58 -5.36 -7.81 -0.23
C SER A 58 -6.65 -7.70 -1.04
N THR A 59 -7.78 -8.20 -0.50
CA THR A 59 -9.10 -8.04 -1.13
C THR A 59 -9.51 -6.57 -1.11
N LEU A 60 -9.31 -5.88 0.01
CA LEU A 60 -9.58 -4.44 0.12
C LEU A 60 -8.78 -3.64 -0.92
N LEU A 61 -7.46 -3.89 -1.03
CA LEU A 61 -6.64 -3.23 -2.06
C LEU A 61 -7.12 -3.52 -3.48
N LYS A 62 -7.53 -4.78 -3.77
CA LYS A 62 -8.04 -5.15 -5.10
C LYS A 62 -9.35 -4.45 -5.43
N VAL A 63 -10.24 -4.26 -4.44
CA VAL A 63 -11.49 -3.52 -4.66
C VAL A 63 -11.20 -2.04 -4.90
N VAL A 64 -10.31 -1.43 -4.11
CA VAL A 64 -9.85 -0.04 -4.34
C VAL A 64 -9.23 0.13 -5.72
N ALA A 65 -8.48 -0.86 -6.20
CA ALA A 65 -7.90 -0.87 -7.56
C ALA A 65 -8.94 -1.12 -8.68
N GLY A 66 -10.16 -1.51 -8.33
CA GLY A 66 -11.17 -1.92 -9.31
C GLY A 66 -10.89 -3.27 -9.97
N LEU A 67 -10.05 -4.12 -9.34
CA LEU A 67 -9.71 -5.46 -9.80
C LEU A 67 -10.68 -6.53 -9.27
N THR A 68 -11.52 -6.16 -8.32
CA THR A 68 -12.55 -7.01 -7.71
C THR A 68 -13.76 -6.14 -7.44
N ASP A 69 -14.94 -6.57 -7.90
CA ASP A 69 -16.17 -5.86 -7.66
C ASP A 69 -16.65 -6.08 -6.22
N PRO A 70 -17.18 -5.04 -5.53
CA PRO A 70 -17.83 -5.20 -4.24
C PRO A 70 -19.14 -5.99 -4.38
N SER A 71 -19.50 -6.77 -3.35
CA SER A 71 -20.81 -7.39 -3.24
C SER A 71 -21.85 -6.48 -2.60
N GLY A 72 -21.43 -5.43 -1.92
CA GLY A 72 -22.22 -4.37 -1.30
C GLY A 72 -21.35 -3.20 -0.89
N GLY A 73 -21.96 -2.05 -0.66
CA GLY A 73 -21.24 -0.83 -0.38
C GLY A 73 -20.66 -0.15 -1.62
N SER A 74 -19.74 0.79 -1.41
CA SER A 74 -19.14 1.57 -2.49
C SER A 74 -17.69 1.91 -2.22
N VAL A 75 -16.93 2.14 -3.30
CA VAL A 75 -15.56 2.68 -3.26
C VAL A 75 -15.45 3.83 -4.23
N GLU A 76 -14.83 4.92 -3.78
CA GLU A 76 -14.55 6.11 -4.59
C GLU A 76 -13.06 6.44 -4.54
N LEU A 77 -12.54 6.94 -5.67
CA LEU A 77 -11.21 7.50 -5.83
C LEU A 77 -11.33 8.94 -6.30
N GLY A 78 -10.78 9.87 -5.51
CA GLY A 78 -10.86 11.30 -5.81
C GLY A 78 -12.30 11.80 -5.97
N GLY A 79 -13.27 11.18 -5.30
CA GLY A 79 -14.71 11.49 -5.41
C GLY A 79 -15.42 10.84 -6.59
N ALA A 80 -14.73 10.03 -7.40
CA ALA A 80 -15.34 9.28 -8.50
C ALA A 80 -15.53 7.80 -8.12
N PRO A 81 -16.70 7.19 -8.39
CA PRO A 81 -16.94 5.79 -8.07
C PRO A 81 -16.03 4.86 -8.87
N VAL A 82 -15.47 3.87 -8.19
CA VAL A 82 -14.62 2.83 -8.80
C VAL A 82 -15.51 1.83 -9.56
N ARG A 83 -15.34 1.80 -10.89
CA ARG A 83 -16.03 0.88 -11.79
C ARG A 83 -15.03 0.18 -12.69
N GLY A 84 -14.41 -0.88 -12.19
CA GLY A 84 -13.35 -1.61 -12.90
C GLY A 84 -11.95 -1.01 -12.70
N PRO A 85 -10.92 -1.53 -13.40
CA PRO A 85 -9.52 -1.19 -13.20
C PRO A 85 -9.23 0.30 -13.38
N GLN A 86 -8.56 0.89 -12.39
CA GLN A 86 -8.29 2.31 -12.33
C GLN A 86 -6.93 2.65 -12.95
N ARG A 87 -6.89 3.69 -13.79
CA ARG A 87 -5.65 4.10 -14.47
C ARG A 87 -4.73 5.00 -13.63
N ASN A 88 -5.27 5.76 -12.70
CA ASN A 88 -4.54 6.69 -11.84
C ASN A 88 -3.96 6.04 -10.57
N ILE A 89 -3.93 4.71 -10.53
CA ILE A 89 -3.36 3.93 -9.42
C ILE A 89 -2.03 3.29 -9.84
N GLY A 90 -1.03 3.35 -8.94
CA GLY A 90 0.11 2.47 -8.92
C GLY A 90 -0.18 1.24 -8.05
N TYR A 91 0.18 0.04 -8.51
CA TYR A 91 0.02 -1.18 -7.72
C TYR A 91 1.35 -1.95 -7.63
N VAL A 92 1.81 -2.19 -6.40
CA VAL A 92 2.98 -3.01 -6.09
C VAL A 92 2.50 -4.31 -5.46
N PHE A 93 2.71 -5.42 -6.15
CA PHE A 93 2.31 -6.74 -5.69
C PHE A 93 3.35 -7.33 -4.73
N GLN A 94 2.96 -8.29 -3.92
CA GLN A 94 3.83 -9.06 -3.03
C GLN A 94 5.02 -9.70 -3.77
N ARG A 95 4.78 -10.23 -4.97
CA ARG A 95 5.85 -10.57 -5.92
C ARG A 95 6.02 -9.43 -6.90
N ALA A 96 7.25 -9.08 -7.24
CA ALA A 96 7.56 -7.94 -8.10
C ALA A 96 6.87 -8.00 -9.48
N ALA A 97 6.45 -9.18 -9.93
CA ALA A 97 5.74 -9.44 -11.18
C ALA A 97 6.39 -8.72 -12.37
N LEU A 98 7.71 -8.81 -12.47
CA LEU A 98 8.49 -8.27 -13.57
C LEU A 98 8.35 -9.18 -14.80
N LEU A 99 8.45 -8.58 -15.97
CA LEU A 99 8.54 -9.34 -17.23
C LEU A 99 9.97 -9.84 -17.39
N GLU A 100 10.16 -11.16 -17.30
CA GLU A 100 11.48 -11.81 -17.25
C GLU A 100 12.35 -11.54 -18.50
N TRP A 101 11.71 -11.26 -19.64
CA TRP A 101 12.38 -10.96 -20.92
C TRP A 101 12.63 -9.46 -21.14
N ARG A 102 12.33 -8.61 -20.15
CA ARG A 102 12.58 -7.17 -20.21
C ARG A 102 13.60 -6.74 -19.18
N THR A 103 14.48 -5.84 -19.58
CA THR A 103 15.44 -5.22 -18.67
C THR A 103 14.72 -4.37 -17.61
N VAL A 104 15.45 -3.94 -16.57
CA VAL A 104 14.97 -2.99 -15.53
C VAL A 104 14.30 -1.80 -16.19
N ARG A 105 15.01 -1.08 -17.04
CA ARG A 105 14.50 0.10 -17.77
C ARG A 105 13.22 -0.22 -18.54
N LYS A 106 13.17 -1.33 -19.27
CA LYS A 106 11.99 -1.72 -20.05
C LYS A 106 10.82 -2.16 -19.18
N ASN A 107 11.07 -2.76 -18.02
CA ASN A 107 10.03 -3.09 -17.04
C ASN A 107 9.40 -1.81 -16.49
N ILE A 108 10.19 -0.81 -16.12
CA ILE A 108 9.69 0.47 -15.61
C ILE A 108 8.90 1.19 -16.71
N LEU A 109 9.47 1.33 -17.91
CA LEU A 109 8.85 2.01 -19.05
C LEU A 109 7.58 1.33 -19.60
N LEU A 110 7.26 0.11 -19.15
CA LEU A 110 6.03 -0.59 -19.55
C LEU A 110 4.77 0.26 -19.32
N GLN A 111 4.72 1.01 -18.22
CA GLN A 111 3.59 1.89 -17.94
C GLN A 111 3.46 3.02 -18.97
N ALA A 112 4.58 3.57 -19.41
CA ALA A 112 4.58 4.60 -20.44
C ALA A 112 4.10 4.05 -21.79
N GLU A 113 4.53 2.84 -22.16
CA GLU A 113 4.07 2.16 -23.37
C GLU A 113 2.56 1.93 -23.36
N MET A 114 2.03 1.39 -22.24
CA MET A 114 0.61 1.06 -22.09
C MET A 114 -0.30 2.29 -22.05
N ARG A 115 0.21 3.43 -21.59
CA ARG A 115 -0.54 4.68 -21.40
C ARG A 115 -0.36 5.67 -22.54
N GLY A 116 0.53 5.40 -23.48
CA GLY A 116 0.88 6.31 -24.56
C GLY A 116 1.54 7.61 -24.07
N MET A 117 2.35 7.54 -23.00
CA MET A 117 3.04 8.69 -22.45
C MET A 117 4.10 9.24 -23.42
N ASN A 118 4.45 10.52 -23.25
CA ASN A 118 5.54 11.11 -24.01
C ASN A 118 6.84 10.36 -23.69
N LYS A 119 7.48 9.78 -24.71
CA LYS A 119 8.67 8.92 -24.57
C LYS A 119 9.84 9.64 -23.89
N ARG A 120 10.05 10.92 -24.20
CA ARG A 120 11.15 11.72 -23.62
C ARG A 120 10.93 12.00 -22.14
N ALA A 121 9.71 12.39 -21.78
CA ALA A 121 9.34 12.62 -20.38
C ALA A 121 9.40 11.33 -19.56
N ALA A 122 8.84 10.24 -20.09
CA ALA A 122 8.89 8.93 -19.42
C ALA A 122 10.33 8.40 -19.24
N ALA A 123 11.21 8.61 -20.22
CA ALA A 123 12.61 8.23 -20.10
C ALA A 123 13.36 9.04 -19.03
N ALA A 124 13.09 10.35 -18.94
CA ALA A 124 13.67 11.21 -17.91
C ALA A 124 13.18 10.80 -16.50
N GLU A 125 11.88 10.56 -16.34
CA GLU A 125 11.31 10.11 -15.07
C GLU A 125 11.82 8.70 -14.69
N CYS A 126 11.93 7.79 -15.66
CA CYS A 126 12.52 6.47 -15.44
C CYS A 126 13.95 6.58 -14.91
N ALA A 127 14.79 7.45 -15.50
CA ALA A 127 16.16 7.66 -15.03
C ALA A 127 16.19 8.22 -13.60
N ARG A 128 15.33 9.21 -13.30
CA ARG A 128 15.19 9.78 -11.95
C ARG A 128 14.80 8.73 -10.92
N LEU A 129 13.81 7.88 -11.23
CA LEU A 129 13.36 6.81 -10.35
C LEU A 129 14.44 5.74 -10.13
N ILE A 130 15.19 5.37 -11.17
CA ILE A 130 16.33 4.43 -11.09
C ILE A 130 17.40 4.97 -10.14
N GLU A 131 17.80 6.23 -10.31
CA GLU A 131 18.76 6.89 -9.43
C GLU A 131 18.25 6.97 -7.99
N MET A 132 17.01 7.45 -7.81
CA MET A 132 16.36 7.60 -6.52
C MET A 132 16.28 6.29 -5.73
N THR A 133 16.08 5.15 -6.40
CA THR A 133 15.96 3.82 -5.76
C THR A 133 17.27 3.05 -5.70
N GLY A 134 18.40 3.66 -6.08
CA GLY A 134 19.71 3.01 -6.06
C GLY A 134 19.84 1.82 -7.02
N LEU A 135 19.20 1.92 -8.19
CA LEU A 135 19.27 0.94 -9.27
C LEU A 135 20.21 1.35 -10.39
N SER A 136 20.96 2.45 -10.21
CA SER A 136 21.96 2.93 -11.19
C SER A 136 23.01 1.86 -11.47
N GLY A 137 23.29 1.64 -12.76
CA GLY A 137 24.19 0.60 -13.24
C GLY A 137 23.51 -0.76 -13.51
N PHE A 138 22.22 -0.92 -13.20
CA PHE A 138 21.42 -2.13 -13.45
C PHE A 138 20.33 -1.92 -14.49
N GLU A 139 20.34 -0.81 -15.22
CA GLU A 139 19.28 -0.41 -16.16
C GLU A 139 19.00 -1.46 -17.22
N ASP A 140 20.04 -2.14 -17.69
CA ASP A 140 19.97 -3.14 -18.75
C ASP A 140 19.99 -4.58 -18.22
N ALA A 141 20.04 -4.78 -16.90
CA ALA A 141 19.95 -6.10 -16.28
C ALA A 141 18.54 -6.69 -16.42
N LEU A 142 18.47 -8.02 -16.50
CA LEU A 142 17.23 -8.80 -16.51
C LEU A 142 16.80 -9.15 -15.07
N PRO A 143 15.52 -9.44 -14.82
CA PRO A 143 15.03 -9.73 -13.46
C PRO A 143 15.79 -10.82 -12.72
N HIS A 144 16.19 -11.89 -13.39
CA HIS A 144 16.93 -13.00 -12.79
C HIS A 144 18.37 -12.64 -12.37
N GLU A 145 18.91 -11.50 -12.83
CA GLU A 145 20.21 -10.98 -12.43
C GLU A 145 20.15 -10.08 -11.19
N LEU A 146 18.93 -9.83 -10.67
CA LEU A 146 18.67 -8.93 -9.56
C LEU A 146 18.36 -9.67 -8.27
N SER A 147 18.78 -9.11 -7.13
CA SER A 147 18.27 -9.57 -5.83
C SER A 147 16.76 -9.31 -5.69
N GLY A 148 16.09 -10.03 -4.79
CA GLY A 148 14.66 -9.83 -4.53
C GLY A 148 14.31 -8.39 -4.15
N GLY A 149 15.16 -7.73 -3.35
CA GLY A 149 15.00 -6.31 -3.01
C GLY A 149 15.16 -5.38 -4.21
N MET A 150 16.07 -5.67 -5.13
CA MET A 150 16.20 -4.91 -6.38
C MET A 150 14.97 -5.09 -7.27
N GLN A 151 14.45 -6.31 -7.40
CA GLN A 151 13.23 -6.57 -8.15
C GLN A 151 12.03 -5.79 -7.58
N GLN A 152 11.90 -5.72 -6.24
CA GLN A 152 10.87 -4.91 -5.60
C GLN A 152 11.04 -3.42 -5.87
N ARG A 153 12.26 -2.89 -5.84
CA ARG A 153 12.53 -1.50 -6.24
C ARG A 153 12.15 -1.22 -7.69
N VAL A 154 12.43 -2.14 -8.61
CA VAL A 154 11.97 -2.02 -10.02
C VAL A 154 10.44 -2.00 -10.10
N SER A 155 9.75 -2.86 -9.34
CA SER A 155 8.29 -2.88 -9.27
C SER A 155 7.72 -1.56 -8.74
N LEU A 156 8.36 -0.99 -7.71
CA LEU A 156 8.01 0.32 -7.16
C LEU A 156 8.20 1.45 -8.19
N CYS A 157 9.36 1.50 -8.86
CA CYS A 157 9.60 2.47 -9.94
C CYS A 157 8.56 2.35 -11.05
N ARG A 158 8.23 1.10 -11.46
CA ARG A 158 7.19 0.86 -12.46
C ARG A 158 5.84 1.39 -12.02
N ALA A 159 5.48 1.23 -10.74
CA ALA A 159 4.21 1.72 -10.20
C ALA A 159 4.17 3.26 -10.08
N LEU A 160 5.31 3.91 -9.88
CA LEU A 160 5.43 5.37 -9.72
C LEU A 160 5.61 6.13 -11.04
N LEU A 161 6.07 5.48 -12.12
CA LEU A 161 6.46 6.13 -13.38
C LEU A 161 5.39 7.09 -13.96
N HIS A 162 4.14 6.81 -13.73
CA HIS A 162 3.03 7.60 -14.26
C HIS A 162 2.43 8.57 -13.23
N GLU A 163 3.16 8.83 -12.14
CA GLU A 163 2.76 9.75 -11.06
C GLU A 163 1.34 9.47 -10.54
N PRO A 164 1.08 8.26 -10.00
CA PRO A 164 -0.25 7.88 -9.57
C PRO A 164 -0.73 8.74 -8.41
N GLU A 165 -2.03 9.04 -8.36
CA GLU A 165 -2.66 9.70 -7.21
C GLU A 165 -2.64 8.82 -5.96
N VAL A 166 -2.77 7.50 -6.17
CA VAL A 166 -2.81 6.49 -5.10
C VAL A 166 -1.86 5.34 -5.43
N LEU A 167 -1.00 4.99 -4.49
CA LEU A 167 -0.10 3.84 -4.54
C LEU A 167 -0.62 2.76 -3.59
N LEU A 168 -0.98 1.62 -4.15
CA LEU A 168 -1.42 0.44 -3.41
C LEU A 168 -0.27 -0.57 -3.33
N MET A 169 0.05 -1.04 -2.12
CA MET A 169 1.15 -1.97 -1.90
C MET A 169 0.68 -3.16 -1.06
N ASP A 170 0.79 -4.36 -1.62
CA ASP A 170 0.36 -5.61 -0.99
C ASP A 170 1.59 -6.41 -0.54
N GLU A 171 1.97 -6.28 0.74
CA GLU A 171 3.13 -6.93 1.39
C GLU A 171 4.44 -6.80 0.57
N PRO A 172 4.83 -5.60 0.12
CA PRO A 172 5.91 -5.43 -0.87
C PRO A 172 7.27 -5.93 -0.37
N PHE A 173 7.48 -5.99 0.94
CA PHE A 173 8.76 -6.35 1.56
C PHE A 173 8.73 -7.66 2.34
N GLY A 174 7.64 -8.42 2.25
CA GLY A 174 7.44 -9.66 3.01
C GLY A 174 8.51 -10.73 2.76
N ALA A 175 9.05 -10.80 1.55
CA ALA A 175 10.06 -11.79 1.16
C ALA A 175 11.52 -11.33 1.39
N LEU A 176 11.75 -10.10 1.92
CA LEU A 176 13.08 -9.55 2.13
C LEU A 176 13.64 -9.95 3.51
N ASP A 177 14.96 -10.11 3.58
CA ASP A 177 15.67 -10.20 4.85
C ASP A 177 15.53 -8.92 5.68
N ALA A 178 15.83 -8.99 6.98
CA ALA A 178 15.59 -7.90 7.93
C ALA A 178 16.31 -6.59 7.54
N LEU A 179 17.60 -6.68 7.18
CA LEU A 179 18.41 -5.48 6.86
C LEU A 179 17.97 -4.85 5.53
N THR A 180 17.66 -5.66 4.53
CA THR A 180 17.14 -5.18 3.25
C THR A 180 15.78 -4.52 3.43
N ARG A 181 14.90 -5.11 4.26
CA ARG A 181 13.59 -4.55 4.59
C ARG A 181 13.70 -3.20 5.29
N GLU A 182 14.59 -3.07 6.27
CA GLU A 182 14.87 -1.80 6.94
C GLU A 182 15.26 -0.70 5.94
N ARG A 183 16.23 -0.98 5.06
CA ARG A 183 16.65 -0.06 4.01
C ARG A 183 15.50 0.32 3.09
N MET A 184 14.65 -0.65 2.73
CA MET A 184 13.48 -0.40 1.88
C MET A 184 12.43 0.45 2.57
N ASN A 185 12.22 0.31 3.87
CA ASN A 185 11.32 1.16 4.64
C ASN A 185 11.80 2.62 4.68
N VAL A 186 13.10 2.82 4.93
CA VAL A 186 13.71 4.17 4.88
C VAL A 186 13.54 4.80 3.51
N GLU A 187 13.83 4.03 2.46
CA GLU A 187 13.74 4.49 1.08
C GLU A 187 12.28 4.80 0.67
N LEU A 188 11.33 3.91 1.01
CA LEU A 188 9.91 4.12 0.73
C LEU A 188 9.38 5.37 1.46
N HIS A 189 9.76 5.57 2.72
CA HIS A 189 9.37 6.77 3.46
C HIS A 189 9.92 8.04 2.82
N ARG A 190 11.18 8.01 2.32
CA ARG A 190 11.79 9.13 1.59
C ARG A 190 11.02 9.42 0.30
N ILE A 191 10.76 8.39 -0.52
CA ILE A 191 10.00 8.49 -1.78
C ILE A 191 8.62 9.08 -1.54
N TRP A 192 7.89 8.57 -0.55
CA TRP A 192 6.57 9.09 -0.20
C TRP A 192 6.60 10.58 0.14
N ARG A 193 7.58 11.00 0.95
CA ARG A 193 7.72 12.42 1.30
C ARG A 193 8.05 13.32 0.10
N GLU A 194 8.86 12.84 -0.82
CA GLU A 194 9.24 13.59 -2.02
C GLU A 194 8.09 13.69 -3.03
N THR A 195 7.28 12.64 -3.15
CA THR A 195 6.21 12.59 -4.16
C THR A 195 4.87 13.10 -3.65
N GLY A 196 4.60 13.05 -2.34
CA GLY A 196 3.30 13.39 -1.77
C GLY A 196 2.17 12.45 -2.23
N THR A 197 2.51 11.28 -2.78
CA THR A 197 1.53 10.29 -3.26
C THR A 197 0.73 9.72 -2.08
N THR A 198 -0.58 9.53 -2.24
CA THR A 198 -1.40 8.82 -1.25
C THR A 198 -1.03 7.33 -1.26
N VAL A 199 -0.80 6.73 -0.09
CA VAL A 199 -0.33 5.34 0.00
C VAL A 199 -1.26 4.50 0.87
N LEU A 200 -1.66 3.32 0.37
CA LEU A 200 -2.24 2.24 1.16
C LEU A 200 -1.28 1.05 1.14
N LEU A 201 -0.72 0.71 2.29
CA LEU A 201 0.21 -0.40 2.47
C LEU A 201 -0.43 -1.52 3.28
N VAL A 202 -0.50 -2.70 2.73
CA VAL A 202 -0.78 -3.93 3.48
C VAL A 202 0.53 -4.54 3.94
N THR A 203 0.65 -4.82 5.23
CA THR A 203 1.81 -5.49 5.81
C THR A 203 1.41 -6.35 7.02
N HIS A 204 2.22 -7.34 7.32
CA HIS A 204 2.12 -8.12 8.55
C HIS A 204 3.13 -7.65 9.63
N SER A 205 3.99 -6.70 9.30
CA SER A 205 4.99 -6.14 10.22
C SER A 205 4.44 -4.91 10.93
N VAL A 206 4.23 -5.01 12.25
CA VAL A 206 3.78 -3.87 13.07
C VAL A 206 4.79 -2.73 13.04
N ALA A 207 6.09 -3.07 13.06
CA ALA A 207 7.15 -2.06 13.02
C ALA A 207 7.13 -1.26 11.71
N GLU A 208 6.96 -1.94 10.58
CA GLU A 208 6.83 -1.33 9.26
C GLU A 208 5.58 -0.43 9.20
N ALA A 209 4.43 -0.94 9.66
CA ALA A 209 3.17 -0.21 9.64
C ALA A 209 3.25 1.11 10.40
N VAL A 210 3.82 1.10 11.61
CA VAL A 210 3.93 2.30 12.44
C VAL A 210 5.03 3.24 11.93
N TYR A 211 6.18 2.68 11.47
CA TYR A 211 7.28 3.50 10.96
C TYR A 211 6.89 4.31 9.72
N LEU A 212 6.09 3.74 8.82
CA LEU A 212 5.77 4.39 7.53
C LEU A 212 4.54 5.29 7.60
N ALA A 213 3.52 4.91 8.37
CA ALA A 213 2.19 5.49 8.24
C ALA A 213 1.98 6.79 9.03
N ASN A 214 0.95 7.54 8.61
CA ASN A 214 0.25 8.54 9.41
C ASN A 214 -0.87 7.90 10.22
N ARG A 215 -1.48 6.83 9.69
CA ARG A 215 -2.49 6.04 10.38
C ARG A 215 -2.32 4.55 10.13
N VAL A 216 -2.62 3.75 11.16
CA VAL A 216 -2.64 2.29 11.08
C VAL A 216 -4.07 1.79 11.25
N VAL A 217 -4.55 1.06 10.23
CA VAL A 217 -5.83 0.33 10.26
C VAL A 217 -5.56 -1.07 10.76
N VAL A 218 -6.26 -1.49 11.83
CA VAL A 218 -6.20 -2.85 12.36
C VAL A 218 -7.47 -3.59 11.94
N MET A 219 -7.32 -4.74 11.29
CA MET A 219 -8.44 -5.57 10.81
C MET A 219 -8.63 -6.82 11.65
N SER A 220 -9.91 -7.24 11.78
CA SER A 220 -10.33 -8.51 12.41
C SER A 220 -9.97 -9.72 11.53
N PRO A 221 -10.03 -10.97 12.09
CA PRO A 221 -10.14 -12.18 11.28
C PRO A 221 -11.34 -12.13 10.33
N ARG A 222 -11.42 -13.14 9.48
CA ARG A 222 -12.53 -13.28 8.53
C ARG A 222 -13.88 -13.53 9.22
N PRO A 223 -14.95 -12.79 8.81
CA PRO A 223 -14.97 -11.72 7.81
C PRO A 223 -14.25 -10.46 8.30
N GLY A 224 -13.31 -9.94 7.44
CA GLY A 224 -12.50 -8.78 7.82
C GLY A 224 -13.34 -7.52 8.02
N ARG A 225 -13.16 -6.89 9.17
CA ARG A 225 -13.74 -5.59 9.56
C ARG A 225 -12.62 -4.70 10.07
N ILE A 226 -12.78 -3.41 10.04
CA ILE A 226 -11.88 -2.50 10.76
C ILE A 226 -12.24 -2.55 12.24
N ILE A 227 -11.27 -2.90 13.09
CA ILE A 227 -11.40 -2.92 14.54
C ILE A 227 -11.10 -1.55 15.10
N GLU A 228 -9.98 -0.97 14.65
CA GLU A 228 -9.51 0.31 15.15
C GLU A 228 -8.68 1.02 14.08
N LEU A 229 -8.75 2.34 14.06
CA LEU A 229 -7.93 3.23 13.26
C LEU A 229 -7.09 4.07 14.21
N LEU A 230 -5.77 3.89 14.15
CA LEU A 230 -4.82 4.53 15.07
C LEU A 230 -4.06 5.63 14.34
N ASP A 231 -4.09 6.84 14.88
CA ASP A 231 -3.22 7.92 14.41
C ASP A 231 -1.78 7.66 14.87
N VAL A 232 -0.82 7.97 14.00
CA VAL A 232 0.61 7.84 14.26
C VAL A 232 1.23 9.24 14.26
N ASP A 233 1.38 9.78 15.45
CA ASP A 233 1.98 11.10 15.66
C ASP A 233 3.50 10.99 15.78
N LEU A 234 4.16 10.72 14.65
CA LEU A 234 5.60 10.67 14.53
C LEU A 234 6.11 11.81 13.66
N PRO A 235 7.33 12.31 13.90
CA PRO A 235 7.93 13.35 13.08
C PRO A 235 7.89 13.02 11.59
N ALA A 236 7.70 14.05 10.75
CA ALA A 236 7.74 13.88 9.31
C ALA A 236 9.11 13.39 8.81
N HIS A 237 10.19 13.71 9.53
CA HIS A 237 11.53 13.19 9.25
C HIS A 237 11.85 12.08 10.24
N ARG A 238 11.97 10.86 9.76
CA ARG A 238 12.17 9.65 10.59
C ARG A 238 13.54 9.05 10.29
N ASN A 239 14.33 8.85 11.35
CA ASN A 239 15.49 7.97 11.29
C ASN A 239 15.07 6.61 11.83
N TYR A 240 15.35 5.53 11.10
CA TYR A 240 14.82 4.21 11.42
C TYR A 240 15.15 3.76 12.84
N ALA A 241 16.43 3.84 13.24
CA ALA A 241 16.85 3.38 14.54
C ALA A 241 16.25 4.23 15.67
N THR A 242 16.44 5.55 15.61
CA THR A 242 15.99 6.43 16.70
C THR A 242 14.48 6.58 16.78
N THR A 243 13.76 6.53 15.66
CA THR A 243 12.29 6.61 15.66
C THR A 243 11.67 5.41 16.37
N MET A 244 12.22 4.21 16.20
CA MET A 244 11.71 3.00 16.85
C MET A 244 11.87 2.97 18.36
N GLU A 245 12.75 3.80 18.91
CA GLU A 245 13.01 3.92 20.34
C GLU A 245 12.14 5.01 21.01
N THR A 246 11.39 5.78 20.22
CA THR A 246 10.54 6.86 20.77
C THR A 246 9.33 6.30 21.52
N PRO A 247 8.89 6.95 22.61
CA PRO A 247 7.71 6.56 23.36
C PRO A 247 6.44 6.51 22.50
N GLU A 248 6.31 7.44 21.56
CA GLU A 248 5.18 7.54 20.63
C GLU A 248 5.10 6.31 19.72
N PHE A 249 6.25 5.90 19.14
CA PHE A 249 6.33 4.68 18.33
C PHE A 249 5.97 3.45 19.15
N ILE A 250 6.59 3.30 20.33
CA ILE A 250 6.40 2.15 21.22
C ILE A 250 4.93 2.04 21.64
N THR A 251 4.29 3.15 21.98
CA THR A 251 2.89 3.19 22.40
C THR A 251 1.97 2.69 21.30
N VAL A 252 2.09 3.22 20.08
CA VAL A 252 1.26 2.79 18.94
C VAL A 252 1.55 1.34 18.56
N ALA A 253 2.84 0.95 18.51
CA ALA A 253 3.21 -0.42 18.17
C ALA A 253 2.68 -1.45 19.17
N ASN A 254 2.70 -1.14 20.47
CA ASN A 254 2.11 -1.99 21.50
C ASN A 254 0.60 -2.06 21.36
N ARG A 255 -0.08 -0.93 21.14
CA ARG A 255 -1.55 -0.94 20.92
C ARG A 255 -1.93 -1.81 19.73
N VAL A 256 -1.20 -1.73 18.60
CA VAL A 256 -1.43 -2.60 17.44
C VAL A 256 -1.22 -4.08 17.80
N ARG A 257 -0.16 -4.42 18.56
CA ARG A 257 0.10 -5.81 19.01
C ARG A 257 -1.00 -6.33 19.91
N ASP A 258 -1.48 -5.52 20.86
CA ASP A 258 -2.56 -5.88 21.79
C ASP A 258 -3.85 -6.19 21.03
N LEU A 259 -4.20 -5.35 20.07
CA LEU A 259 -5.39 -5.56 19.21
C LEU A 259 -5.25 -6.86 18.39
N LEU A 260 -4.09 -7.10 17.77
CA LEU A 260 -3.85 -8.33 17.01
C LEU A 260 -3.81 -9.57 17.92
N GLY A 261 -3.26 -9.46 19.13
CA GLY A 261 -3.22 -10.54 20.12
C GLY A 261 -4.60 -10.88 20.67
N ALA A 262 -5.43 -9.90 20.99
CA ALA A 262 -6.81 -10.10 21.43
C ALA A 262 -7.65 -10.81 20.37
N VAL A 263 -7.42 -10.47 19.11
CA VAL A 263 -8.08 -11.09 17.95
C VAL A 263 -7.66 -12.54 17.73
N ALA A 264 -6.37 -12.86 17.93
CA ALA A 264 -5.86 -14.23 17.79
C ALA A 264 -6.35 -15.18 18.90
N GLN A 265 -6.87 -14.66 20.02
CA GLN A 265 -7.44 -15.44 21.13
C GLN A 265 -8.94 -15.66 21.01
N ALA A 266 -9.60 -14.94 20.10
CA ALA A 266 -11.06 -15.00 19.90
C ALA A 266 -11.48 -16.00 18.80
N ASP A 267 -10.53 -16.57 18.06
CA ASP A 267 -10.67 -17.68 17.10
C ASP A 267 -10.43 -19.03 17.80
#